data_6a715a014d78be7f42fac0c7a9320e75
#
_entry.id   6a715a014d78be7f42fac0c7a9320e75
#
_cell.length_a   1.000
_cell.length_b   1.000
_cell.length_c   1.000
_cell.angle_alpha   90.00
_cell.angle_beta   90.00
_cell.angle_gamma   90.00
#
_symmetry.space_group_name_H-M   'P 1'
#
loop_
_entity.id
_entity.type
_entity.pdbx_description
1 polymer ?
#
loop_
_entity_poly.entity_id
_entity_poly.type
_entity_poly.pdbx_seq_one_letter_code
_entity_poly.pdbx_strand_id
1 'polypeptide(L)'
;MVVEAAKLPDPVLEAVFAFLDLPELRTSSLVCKNWYRYLNDENNDVWRMHCIRKLAEEALRSELLGSVPTYKAKLRAFYHAWNPADCSNNIYIKPNGFTLHRNPVAQSTDGARGKIGFRSGRHAWEVIWEGPLGTVAVIGIATKEAQNQCHGYVALLGSDEQSWGWNLVDNHLLHNGDSQGNYPQLNNAPKYQVGPIILTLLQ
;
A
#
# COMPACT_ATOMS: atom_id res chain seq x y z
N MET A 1 11.81 26.27 -39.02
CA MET A 1 10.55 25.51 -38.82
C MET A 1 10.41 25.36 -37.32
N VAL A 2 9.44 26.04 -36.70
CA VAL A 2 9.15 25.92 -35.26
C VAL A 2 8.33 24.65 -35.12
N VAL A 3 8.89 23.64 -34.42
CA VAL A 3 8.15 22.42 -34.09
C VAL A 3 7.29 22.75 -32.88
N GLU A 4 5.97 22.79 -33.08
CA GLU A 4 5.05 22.97 -31.98
C GLU A 4 5.02 21.71 -31.12
N ALA A 5 5.36 21.81 -29.83
CA ALA A 5 5.37 20.70 -28.89
C ALA A 5 4.03 19.93 -28.86
N ALA A 6 2.91 20.62 -29.12
CA ALA A 6 1.59 20.02 -29.22
C ALA A 6 1.38 19.07 -30.40
N LYS A 7 2.27 19.12 -31.42
CA LYS A 7 2.17 18.32 -32.65
C LYS A 7 3.25 17.24 -32.75
N LEU A 8 3.98 16.98 -31.66
CA LEU A 8 4.99 15.92 -31.64
C LEU A 8 4.35 14.55 -31.88
N PRO A 9 4.93 13.71 -32.76
CA PRO A 9 4.43 12.36 -32.97
C PRO A 9 4.72 11.45 -31.77
N ASP A 10 3.92 10.41 -31.63
CA ASP A 10 3.99 9.49 -30.48
C ASP A 10 5.40 8.93 -30.18
N PRO A 11 6.25 8.53 -31.16
CA PRO A 11 7.61 8.07 -30.86
C PRO A 11 8.51 9.14 -30.24
N VAL A 12 8.29 10.41 -30.58
CA VAL A 12 9.05 11.53 -30.00
C VAL A 12 8.55 11.81 -28.58
N LEU A 13 7.23 11.75 -28.36
CA LEU A 13 6.65 11.88 -27.01
C LEU A 13 7.15 10.76 -26.09
N GLU A 14 7.21 9.53 -26.60
CA GLU A 14 7.76 8.39 -25.86
C GLU A 14 9.20 8.65 -25.43
N ALA A 15 10.06 9.04 -26.37
CA ALA A 15 11.45 9.33 -26.09
C ALA A 15 11.62 10.45 -25.05
N VAL A 16 10.82 11.52 -25.13
CA VAL A 16 10.87 12.62 -24.15
C VAL A 16 10.36 12.17 -22.79
N PHE A 17 9.18 11.54 -22.76
CA PHE A 17 8.54 11.16 -21.51
C PHE A 17 9.26 10.02 -20.76
N ALA A 18 10.06 9.23 -21.47
CA ALA A 18 10.91 8.22 -20.86
C ALA A 18 11.96 8.78 -19.90
N PHE A 19 12.34 10.04 -20.05
CA PHE A 19 13.31 10.73 -19.18
C PHE A 19 12.66 11.42 -17.99
N LEU A 20 11.34 11.66 -18.03
CA LEU A 20 10.61 12.35 -16.98
C LEU A 20 10.31 11.42 -15.81
N ASP A 21 10.22 11.97 -14.62
CA ASP A 21 9.71 11.22 -13.46
C ASP A 21 8.15 11.21 -13.43
N LEU A 22 7.57 10.48 -12.48
CA LEU A 22 6.12 10.33 -12.40
C LEU A 22 5.37 11.63 -12.07
N PRO A 23 5.84 12.52 -11.18
CA PRO A 23 5.28 13.85 -10.99
C PRO A 23 5.32 14.70 -12.26
N GLU A 24 6.45 14.67 -12.99
CA GLU A 24 6.62 15.39 -14.25
C GLU A 24 5.67 14.88 -15.35
N LEU A 25 5.49 13.56 -15.46
CA LEU A 25 4.52 12.96 -16.37
C LEU A 25 3.09 13.40 -16.06
N ARG A 26 2.73 13.50 -14.78
CA ARG A 26 1.43 14.04 -14.36
C ARG A 26 1.24 15.47 -14.83
N THR A 27 2.24 16.31 -14.62
CA THR A 27 2.21 17.72 -15.05
C THR A 27 2.18 17.82 -16.59
N SER A 28 2.96 16.98 -17.27
CA SER A 28 2.99 16.92 -18.74
C SER A 28 1.63 16.56 -19.33
N SER A 29 0.84 15.72 -18.66
CA SER A 29 -0.50 15.38 -19.13
C SER A 29 -1.47 16.57 -19.16
N LEU A 30 -1.15 17.67 -18.51
CA LEU A 30 -1.96 18.90 -18.47
C LEU A 30 -1.55 19.93 -19.52
N VAL A 31 -0.47 19.70 -20.28
CA VAL A 31 0.09 20.69 -21.20
C VAL A 31 -0.78 20.86 -22.45
N CYS A 32 -1.18 19.77 -23.09
CA CYS A 32 -2.06 19.81 -24.26
C CYS A 32 -2.80 18.47 -24.46
N LYS A 33 -3.81 18.50 -25.34
CA LYS A 33 -4.64 17.32 -25.65
C LYS A 33 -3.85 16.14 -26.21
N ASN A 34 -2.82 16.38 -27.01
CA ASN A 34 -2.00 15.32 -27.58
C ASN A 34 -1.17 14.60 -26.51
N TRP A 35 -0.55 15.34 -25.59
CA TRP A 35 0.19 14.79 -24.47
C TRP A 35 -0.70 14.06 -23.48
N TYR A 36 -1.88 14.64 -23.19
CA TYR A 36 -2.89 13.98 -22.39
C TYR A 36 -3.32 12.66 -22.99
N ARG A 37 -3.67 12.62 -24.29
CA ARG A 37 -4.09 11.42 -25.00
C ARG A 37 -3.02 10.33 -24.89
N TYR A 38 -1.76 10.68 -25.15
CA TYR A 38 -0.64 9.74 -25.08
C TYR A 38 -0.44 9.18 -23.69
N LEU A 39 -0.40 10.02 -22.66
CA LEU A 39 -0.19 9.60 -21.25
C LEU A 39 -1.45 8.99 -20.61
N ASN A 40 -2.61 9.11 -21.24
CA ASN A 40 -3.84 8.47 -20.80
C ASN A 40 -3.96 7.02 -21.30
N ASP A 41 -3.20 6.64 -22.31
CA ASP A 41 -3.01 5.22 -22.64
C ASP A 41 -2.11 4.57 -21.57
N GLU A 42 -2.76 3.86 -20.67
CA GLU A 42 -2.13 3.27 -19.48
C GLU A 42 -1.19 2.09 -19.80
N ASN A 43 -1.18 1.61 -21.06
CA ASN A 43 -0.35 0.49 -21.53
C ASN A 43 0.79 0.89 -22.46
N ASN A 44 1.00 2.20 -22.70
CA ASN A 44 2.08 2.65 -23.55
C ASN A 44 3.47 2.32 -22.97
N ASP A 45 4.50 2.41 -23.81
CA ASP A 45 5.87 2.03 -23.44
C ASP A 45 6.49 2.92 -22.37
N VAL A 46 6.02 4.16 -22.20
CA VAL A 46 6.48 5.04 -21.09
C VAL A 46 6.12 4.42 -19.76
N TRP A 47 4.86 4.00 -19.56
CA TRP A 47 4.42 3.36 -18.31
C TRP A 47 5.08 2.00 -18.11
N ARG A 48 5.27 1.24 -19.20
CA ARG A 48 6.00 -0.03 -19.16
C ARG A 48 7.44 0.16 -18.68
N MET A 49 8.16 1.15 -19.21
CA MET A 49 9.53 1.45 -18.78
C MET A 49 9.60 1.89 -17.31
N HIS A 50 8.66 2.70 -16.87
CA HIS A 50 8.58 3.09 -15.45
C HIS A 50 8.30 1.89 -14.54
N CYS A 51 7.47 0.94 -14.97
CA CYS A 51 7.29 -0.31 -14.25
C CYS A 51 8.61 -1.07 -14.11
N ILE A 52 9.33 -1.29 -15.21
CA ILE A 52 10.61 -2.03 -15.23
C ILE A 52 11.67 -1.35 -14.35
N ARG A 53 11.68 -0.02 -14.31
CA ARG A 53 12.65 0.75 -13.51
C ARG A 53 12.33 0.78 -12.01
N LYS A 54 11.06 0.76 -11.65
CA LYS A 54 10.61 1.02 -10.26
C LYS A 54 10.13 -0.21 -9.51
N LEU A 55 9.65 -1.23 -10.21
CA LEU A 55 9.19 -2.46 -9.61
C LEU A 55 10.25 -3.55 -9.77
N ALA A 56 10.48 -4.31 -8.70
CA ALA A 56 11.29 -5.53 -8.83
C ALA A 56 10.60 -6.52 -9.80
N GLU A 57 11.38 -7.32 -10.50
CA GLU A 57 10.86 -8.33 -11.42
C GLU A 57 9.87 -9.28 -10.73
N GLU A 58 10.14 -9.63 -9.48
CA GLU A 58 9.25 -10.44 -8.66
C GLU A 58 7.89 -9.78 -8.43
N ALA A 59 7.84 -8.44 -8.29
CA ALA A 59 6.59 -7.71 -8.17
C ALA A 59 5.77 -7.79 -9.48
N LEU A 60 6.42 -7.65 -10.63
CA LEU A 60 5.75 -7.70 -11.93
C LEU A 60 5.24 -9.10 -12.27
N ARG A 61 5.91 -10.15 -11.79
CA ARG A 61 5.53 -11.56 -12.00
C ARG A 61 4.58 -12.08 -10.92
N SER A 62 4.37 -11.34 -9.83
CA SER A 62 3.52 -11.79 -8.73
C SER A 62 2.05 -11.89 -9.16
N GLU A 63 1.34 -12.87 -8.62
CA GLU A 63 -0.11 -13.00 -8.81
C GLU A 63 -0.87 -11.76 -8.34
N LEU A 64 -0.34 -11.05 -7.33
CA LEU A 64 -0.91 -9.82 -6.79
C LEU A 64 -1.03 -8.70 -7.83
N LEU A 65 -0.06 -8.59 -8.75
CA LEU A 65 -0.13 -7.65 -9.86
C LEU A 65 -0.60 -8.29 -11.18
N GLY A 66 -0.77 -9.60 -11.20
CA GLY A 66 -1.24 -10.34 -12.39
C GLY A 66 -2.62 -9.91 -12.84
N SER A 67 -3.53 -9.69 -11.90
CA SER A 67 -4.89 -9.20 -12.15
C SER A 67 -4.98 -7.72 -12.51
N VAL A 68 -3.92 -6.94 -12.28
CA VAL A 68 -3.90 -5.50 -12.60
C VAL A 68 -3.61 -5.30 -14.08
N PRO A 69 -4.55 -4.74 -14.87
CA PRO A 69 -4.52 -4.88 -16.32
C PRO A 69 -3.49 -4.01 -17.03
N THR A 70 -3.08 -2.87 -16.45
CA THR A 70 -2.26 -1.89 -17.14
C THR A 70 -0.97 -1.56 -16.40
N TYR A 71 0.06 -1.13 -17.13
CA TYR A 71 1.33 -0.74 -16.51
C TYR A 71 1.18 0.44 -15.56
N LYS A 72 0.40 1.44 -15.93
CA LYS A 72 0.11 2.60 -15.07
C LYS A 72 -0.65 2.19 -13.79
N ALA A 73 -1.61 1.26 -13.91
CA ALA A 73 -2.31 0.72 -12.75
C ALA A 73 -1.39 -0.10 -11.85
N LYS A 74 -0.46 -0.90 -12.42
CA LYS A 74 0.56 -1.61 -11.64
C LYS A 74 1.45 -0.66 -10.84
N LEU A 75 1.92 0.43 -11.47
CA LEU A 75 2.67 1.48 -10.78
C LEU A 75 1.85 2.09 -9.64
N ARG A 76 0.59 2.41 -9.90
CA ARG A 76 -0.33 2.98 -8.90
C ARG A 76 -0.50 2.02 -7.72
N ALA A 77 -0.73 0.73 -7.97
CA ALA A 77 -0.81 -0.29 -6.94
C ALA A 77 0.48 -0.36 -6.10
N PHE A 78 1.65 -0.32 -6.74
CA PHE A 78 2.94 -0.38 -6.05
C PHE A 78 3.19 0.83 -5.12
N TYR A 79 2.59 1.98 -5.39
CA TYR A 79 2.63 3.11 -4.45
C TYR A 79 1.86 2.85 -3.15
N HIS A 80 0.91 1.92 -3.16
CA HIS A 80 0.16 1.51 -1.97
C HIS A 80 0.77 0.29 -1.25
N ALA A 81 1.92 -0.19 -1.71
CA ALA A 81 2.66 -1.27 -1.08
C ALA A 81 3.23 -0.87 0.29
N TRP A 82 3.76 -1.84 1.03
CA TRP A 82 4.43 -1.61 2.31
C TRP A 82 5.64 -0.69 2.16
N ASN A 83 5.87 0.15 3.17
CA ASN A 83 6.98 1.10 3.20
C ASN A 83 8.18 0.51 3.95
N PRO A 84 9.26 0.12 3.26
CA PRO A 84 10.45 -0.44 3.93
C PRO A 84 11.19 0.59 4.82
N ALA A 85 10.96 1.88 4.61
CA ALA A 85 11.53 2.94 5.46
C ALA A 85 10.66 3.24 6.69
N ASP A 86 9.48 2.62 6.81
CA ASP A 86 8.55 2.84 7.91
C ASP A 86 7.99 1.52 8.43
N CYS A 87 8.89 0.69 8.89
CA CYS A 87 8.61 -0.60 9.52
C CYS A 87 9.61 -0.88 10.64
N SER A 88 9.23 -1.80 11.52
CA SER A 88 10.12 -2.30 12.58
C SER A 88 11.36 -2.99 12.00
N ASN A 89 12.46 -2.97 12.74
CA ASN A 89 13.70 -3.68 12.40
C ASN A 89 13.51 -5.21 12.31
N ASN A 90 12.46 -5.75 12.91
CA ASN A 90 12.16 -7.18 12.89
C ASN A 90 11.23 -7.57 11.73
N ILE A 91 10.84 -6.61 10.90
CA ILE A 91 10.01 -6.84 9.71
C ILE A 91 10.88 -6.79 8.45
N TYR A 92 10.74 -7.81 7.64
CA TYR A 92 11.30 -7.89 6.30
C TYR A 92 10.17 -7.75 5.27
N ILE A 93 10.29 -6.77 4.38
CA ILE A 93 9.37 -6.60 3.25
C ILE A 93 9.99 -7.28 2.03
N LYS A 94 9.27 -8.24 1.44
CA LYS A 94 9.74 -8.94 0.23
C LYS A 94 9.93 -7.97 -0.94
N PRO A 95 10.78 -8.31 -1.93
CA PRO A 95 11.02 -7.45 -3.09
C PRO A 95 9.76 -7.12 -3.90
N ASN A 96 8.71 -7.95 -3.81
CA ASN A 96 7.41 -7.65 -4.43
C ASN A 96 6.73 -6.40 -3.82
N GLY A 97 7.16 -5.94 -2.65
CA GLY A 97 6.62 -4.78 -1.93
C GLY A 97 5.30 -5.02 -1.22
N PHE A 98 4.59 -6.10 -1.51
CA PHE A 98 3.24 -6.37 -0.98
C PHE A 98 3.22 -7.40 0.14
N THR A 99 4.29 -8.15 0.33
CA THR A 99 4.39 -9.18 1.36
C THR A 99 5.39 -8.74 2.42
N LEU A 100 4.98 -8.75 3.66
CA LEU A 100 5.87 -8.58 4.80
C LEU A 100 6.00 -9.88 5.58
N HIS A 101 7.15 -10.05 6.19
CA HIS A 101 7.46 -11.17 7.06
C HIS A 101 8.05 -10.64 8.37
N ARG A 102 7.51 -11.05 9.50
CA ARG A 102 8.07 -10.75 10.80
C ARG A 102 9.03 -11.84 11.24
N ASN A 103 10.25 -11.47 11.58
CA ASN A 103 11.23 -12.37 12.18
C ASN A 103 10.76 -12.77 13.60
N PRO A 104 10.95 -14.03 14.02
CA PRO A 104 10.51 -14.51 15.33
C PRO A 104 11.41 -13.99 16.46
N VAL A 105 11.24 -12.74 16.84
CA VAL A 105 11.93 -12.11 17.97
C VAL A 105 11.00 -12.11 19.18
N ALA A 106 11.47 -12.69 20.29
CA ALA A 106 10.72 -12.74 21.53
C ALA A 106 10.64 -11.35 22.18
N GLN A 107 9.56 -11.11 22.95
CA GLN A 107 9.32 -9.86 23.67
C GLN A 107 9.39 -8.61 22.78
N SER A 108 8.89 -8.73 21.56
CA SER A 108 8.77 -7.61 20.62
C SER A 108 7.42 -7.66 19.92
N THR A 109 6.78 -6.51 19.80
CA THR A 109 5.67 -6.28 18.87
C THR A 109 6.14 -5.35 17.77
N ASP A 110 5.83 -5.70 16.55
CA ASP A 110 6.43 -5.15 15.35
C ASP A 110 5.35 -4.78 14.34
N GLY A 111 5.45 -3.60 13.76
CA GLY A 111 4.49 -3.06 12.81
C GLY A 111 5.16 -2.50 11.56
N ALA A 112 4.36 -2.35 10.52
CA ALA A 112 4.74 -1.67 9.28
C ALA A 112 3.57 -0.84 8.75
N ARG A 113 3.87 0.23 8.04
CA ARG A 113 2.89 1.09 7.36
C ARG A 113 3.02 1.01 5.84
N GLY A 114 1.94 1.34 5.14
CA GLY A 114 1.96 1.55 3.70
C GLY A 114 2.73 2.81 3.32
N LYS A 115 3.15 2.92 2.06
CA LYS A 115 3.90 4.06 1.53
C LYS A 115 3.10 5.36 1.49
N ILE A 116 1.79 5.27 1.35
CA ILE A 116 0.90 6.42 1.15
C ILE A 116 -0.11 6.52 2.28
N GLY A 117 -0.25 7.72 2.83
CA GLY A 117 -1.33 8.11 3.71
C GLY A 117 -2.47 8.80 2.95
N PHE A 118 -3.67 8.69 3.49
CA PHE A 118 -4.87 9.30 2.93
C PHE A 118 -5.38 10.39 3.87
N ARG A 119 -5.94 11.46 3.30
CA ARG A 119 -6.54 12.57 4.06
C ARG A 119 -8.06 12.66 3.86
N SER A 120 -8.57 12.00 2.84
CA SER A 120 -9.99 12.03 2.48
C SER A 120 -10.32 10.90 1.53
N GLY A 121 -11.59 10.60 1.36
CA GLY A 121 -12.08 9.59 0.44
C GLY A 121 -12.38 8.25 1.12
N ARG A 122 -12.84 7.30 0.31
CA ARG A 122 -13.09 5.92 0.73
C ARG A 122 -11.98 5.04 0.20
N HIS A 123 -11.38 4.27 1.07
CA HIS A 123 -10.27 3.38 0.73
C HIS A 123 -10.55 2.00 1.29
N ALA A 124 -10.14 0.97 0.55
CA ALA A 124 -10.26 -0.41 0.96
C ALA A 124 -8.94 -1.14 0.70
N TRP A 125 -8.57 -2.01 1.61
CA TRP A 125 -7.43 -2.90 1.49
C TRP A 125 -7.89 -4.32 1.76
N GLU A 126 -7.32 -5.24 1.02
CA GLU A 126 -7.37 -6.66 1.34
C GLU A 126 -6.02 -7.04 1.97
N VAL A 127 -6.07 -7.59 3.17
CA VAL A 127 -4.91 -8.11 3.89
C VAL A 127 -5.07 -9.63 3.98
N ILE A 128 -4.11 -10.37 3.47
CA ILE A 128 -4.04 -11.82 3.62
C ILE A 128 -3.10 -12.13 4.77
N TRP A 129 -3.62 -12.65 5.85
CA TRP A 129 -2.82 -13.07 7.00
C TRP A 129 -2.50 -14.55 6.90
N GLU A 130 -1.22 -14.85 6.77
CA GLU A 130 -0.70 -16.21 6.70
C GLU A 130 -0.01 -16.58 8.03
N GLY A 131 -0.30 -17.75 8.54
CA GLY A 131 0.28 -18.26 9.77
C GLY A 131 -0.49 -17.89 11.04
N PRO A 132 -0.01 -18.32 12.21
CA PRO A 132 -0.72 -18.12 13.46
C PRO A 132 -0.75 -16.63 13.86
N LEU A 133 -1.86 -16.20 14.47
CA LEU A 133 -2.00 -14.83 14.99
C LEU A 133 -1.03 -14.52 16.14
N GLY A 134 -0.59 -15.55 16.87
CA GLY A 134 0.24 -15.37 18.06
C GLY A 134 -0.55 -14.74 19.22
N THR A 135 0.15 -13.99 20.07
CA THR A 135 -0.43 -13.30 21.23
C THR A 135 -1.09 -11.98 20.84
N VAL A 136 -0.56 -11.31 19.81
CA VAL A 136 -1.02 -10.00 19.33
C VAL A 136 -1.01 -10.00 17.81
N ALA A 137 -2.15 -9.73 17.21
CA ALA A 137 -2.29 -9.60 15.76
C ALA A 137 -3.31 -8.50 15.47
N VAL A 138 -2.85 -7.32 15.09
CA VAL A 138 -3.68 -6.14 14.91
C VAL A 138 -3.49 -5.56 13.53
N ILE A 139 -4.59 -5.29 12.85
CA ILE A 139 -4.62 -4.53 11.61
C ILE A 139 -5.39 -3.23 11.84
N GLY A 140 -5.07 -2.18 11.08
CA GLY A 140 -5.76 -0.91 11.29
C GLY A 140 -5.13 0.25 10.55
N ILE A 141 -5.36 1.43 11.08
CA ILE A 141 -4.86 2.69 10.54
C ILE A 141 -4.09 3.45 11.62
N ALA A 142 -3.10 4.20 11.18
CA ALA A 142 -2.28 4.99 12.09
C ALA A 142 -1.82 6.28 11.42
N THR A 143 -1.61 7.31 12.22
CA THR A 143 -0.88 8.48 11.78
C THR A 143 0.60 8.14 11.62
N LYS A 144 1.37 9.06 11.09
CA LYS A 144 2.82 8.90 10.94
C LYS A 144 3.55 8.89 12.29
N GLU A 145 2.96 9.47 13.31
CA GLU A 145 3.50 9.61 14.66
C GLU A 145 3.37 8.32 15.49
N ALA A 146 2.47 7.39 15.11
CA ALA A 146 2.35 6.13 15.81
C ALA A 146 3.63 5.29 15.71
N GLN A 147 4.00 4.65 16.80
CA GLN A 147 5.18 3.77 16.85
C GLN A 147 4.97 2.52 16.01
N ASN A 148 6.05 2.01 15.43
CA ASN A 148 6.04 0.75 14.65
C ASN A 148 6.75 -0.40 15.37
N GLN A 149 7.22 -0.20 16.59
CA GLN A 149 7.84 -1.24 17.42
C GLN A 149 7.73 -0.91 18.89
N CYS A 150 7.49 -1.94 19.73
CA CYS A 150 7.62 -1.84 21.18
C CYS A 150 8.16 -3.14 21.77
N HIS A 151 8.63 -3.05 23.01
CA HIS A 151 8.99 -4.22 23.81
C HIS A 151 7.71 -4.87 24.38
N GLY A 152 7.71 -6.20 24.44
CA GLY A 152 6.58 -6.98 24.95
C GLY A 152 5.55 -7.33 23.89
N TYR A 153 4.49 -7.98 24.32
CA TYR A 153 3.37 -8.41 23.48
C TYR A 153 2.17 -7.48 23.69
N VAL A 154 2.28 -6.26 23.19
CA VAL A 154 1.29 -5.20 23.33
C VAL A 154 0.79 -4.81 21.94
N ALA A 155 -0.51 -4.57 21.82
CA ALA A 155 -1.07 -4.04 20.57
C ALA A 155 -0.48 -2.65 20.29
N LEU A 156 0.25 -2.49 19.20
CA LEU A 156 0.76 -1.19 18.76
C LEU A 156 -0.37 -0.31 18.22
N LEU A 157 -1.15 -0.87 17.28
CA LEU A 157 -2.31 -0.15 16.75
C LEU A 157 -3.43 -0.10 17.78
N GLY A 158 -3.89 1.11 18.07
CA GLY A 158 -4.92 1.38 19.06
C GLY A 158 -4.38 1.56 20.48
N SER A 159 -3.07 1.54 20.72
CA SER A 159 -2.46 1.78 22.02
C SER A 159 -2.47 3.24 22.46
N ASP A 160 -2.62 4.14 21.51
CA ASP A 160 -2.57 5.59 21.70
C ASP A 160 -3.63 6.30 20.83
N GLU A 161 -3.66 7.62 20.91
CA GLU A 161 -4.55 8.48 20.12
C GLU A 161 -4.18 8.54 18.63
N GLN A 162 -3.00 8.03 18.24
CA GLN A 162 -2.45 8.10 16.88
C GLN A 162 -2.89 6.92 16.01
N SER A 163 -3.61 5.96 16.58
CA SER A 163 -3.93 4.74 15.86
C SER A 163 -5.27 4.13 16.26
N TRP A 164 -5.87 3.39 15.32
CA TRP A 164 -7.08 2.59 15.49
C TRP A 164 -6.78 1.19 15.00
N GLY A 165 -6.99 0.20 15.85
CA GLY A 165 -6.68 -1.19 15.58
C GLY A 165 -7.88 -2.10 15.68
N TRP A 166 -7.89 -3.16 14.88
CA TRP A 166 -8.74 -4.32 15.05
C TRP A 166 -7.86 -5.50 15.44
N ASN A 167 -7.99 -5.96 16.68
CA ASN A 167 -7.27 -7.12 17.17
C ASN A 167 -7.95 -8.40 16.70
N LEU A 168 -7.27 -9.14 15.86
CA LEU A 168 -7.78 -10.38 15.25
C LEU A 168 -7.83 -11.55 16.23
N VAL A 169 -7.12 -11.47 17.35
CA VAL A 169 -7.07 -12.55 18.36
C VAL A 169 -8.36 -12.61 19.15
N ASP A 170 -8.93 -11.46 19.51
CA ASP A 170 -10.10 -11.34 20.39
C ASP A 170 -11.27 -10.54 19.78
N ASN A 171 -11.11 -10.04 18.55
CA ASN A 171 -12.07 -9.22 17.80
C ASN A 171 -12.34 -7.82 18.40
N HIS A 172 -11.49 -7.33 19.28
CA HIS A 172 -11.65 -6.00 19.84
C HIS A 172 -11.21 -4.90 18.88
N LEU A 173 -11.99 -3.83 18.80
CA LEU A 173 -11.57 -2.57 18.25
C LEU A 173 -10.83 -1.78 19.34
N LEU A 174 -9.64 -1.26 19.00
CA LEU A 174 -8.76 -0.59 19.95
C LEU A 174 -8.50 0.85 19.51
N HIS A 175 -8.54 1.77 20.47
CA HIS A 175 -8.11 3.16 20.29
C HIS A 175 -7.76 3.77 21.65
N ASN A 176 -6.66 4.51 21.68
CA ASN A 176 -6.17 5.21 22.88
C ASN A 176 -6.02 4.30 24.12
N GLY A 177 -5.57 3.08 23.89
CA GLY A 177 -5.39 2.08 24.95
C GLY A 177 -6.67 1.36 25.42
N ASP A 178 -7.83 1.77 24.94
CA ASP A 178 -9.12 1.24 25.34
C ASP A 178 -9.78 0.39 24.25
N SER A 179 -10.57 -0.60 24.70
CA SER A 179 -11.46 -1.34 23.82
C SER A 179 -12.70 -0.51 23.49
N GLN A 180 -12.95 -0.33 22.19
CA GLN A 180 -14.13 0.37 21.67
C GLN A 180 -15.29 -0.60 21.36
N GLY A 181 -15.18 -1.86 21.79
CA GLY A 181 -16.14 -2.92 21.52
C GLY A 181 -15.62 -3.97 20.54
N ASN A 182 -16.50 -4.88 20.16
CA ASN A 182 -16.16 -6.00 19.28
C ASN A 182 -16.55 -5.74 17.83
N TYR A 183 -15.74 -6.25 16.91
CA TYR A 183 -16.09 -6.29 15.50
C TYR A 183 -15.86 -7.72 14.94
N PRO A 184 -16.84 -8.32 14.26
CA PRO A 184 -18.22 -7.82 14.08
C PRO A 184 -19.01 -7.79 15.41
N GLN A 185 -19.97 -6.89 15.51
CA GLN A 185 -20.83 -6.71 16.71
C GLN A 185 -21.92 -7.81 16.85
N LEU A 186 -21.58 -9.04 16.49
CA LEU A 186 -22.50 -10.17 16.57
C LEU A 186 -22.26 -10.95 17.86
N ASN A 187 -23.31 -11.30 18.57
CA ASN A 187 -23.24 -12.29 19.63
C ASN A 187 -22.72 -13.60 19.03
N ASN A 188 -21.65 -14.15 19.59
CA ASN A 188 -20.95 -15.33 19.08
C ASN A 188 -20.30 -15.15 17.70
N ALA A 189 -19.83 -13.96 17.36
CA ALA A 189 -19.02 -13.77 16.16
C ALA A 189 -17.87 -14.78 16.14
N PRO A 190 -17.67 -15.50 15.04
CA PRO A 190 -16.52 -16.39 14.93
C PRO A 190 -15.24 -15.57 15.08
N LYS A 191 -14.28 -16.09 15.85
CA LYS A 191 -12.94 -15.52 15.87
C LYS A 191 -12.38 -15.53 14.45
N TYR A 192 -11.61 -14.52 14.13
CA TYR A 192 -10.92 -14.47 12.84
C TYR A 192 -10.13 -15.77 12.62
N GLN A 193 -10.30 -16.36 11.46
CA GLN A 193 -9.49 -17.48 11.00
C GLN A 193 -8.49 -16.97 9.98
N VAL A 194 -7.29 -17.55 9.99
CA VAL A 194 -6.24 -17.19 9.03
C VAL A 194 -6.77 -17.22 7.60
N GLY A 195 -6.60 -16.12 6.87
CA GLY A 195 -7.10 -15.96 5.51
C GLY A 195 -7.24 -14.47 5.09
N PRO A 196 -7.97 -14.21 4.02
CA PRO A 196 -8.17 -12.83 3.54
C PRO A 196 -8.99 -11.99 4.51
N ILE A 197 -8.55 -10.75 4.73
CA ILE A 197 -9.26 -9.73 5.50
C ILE A 197 -9.45 -8.52 4.58
N ILE A 198 -10.69 -8.08 4.42
CA ILE A 198 -10.99 -6.85 3.68
C ILE A 198 -11.23 -5.72 4.69
N LEU A 199 -10.36 -4.73 4.67
CA LEU A 199 -10.51 -3.49 5.43
C LEU A 199 -11.06 -2.40 4.54
N THR A 200 -12.19 -1.84 4.92
CA THR A 200 -12.79 -0.68 4.25
C THR A 200 -12.81 0.49 5.21
N LEU A 201 -12.08 1.55 4.89
CA LEU A 201 -12.15 2.81 5.60
C LEU A 201 -13.26 3.66 4.98
N LEU A 202 -14.29 3.97 5.77
CA LEU A 202 -15.34 4.92 5.44
C LEU A 202 -15.07 6.20 6.22
N GLN A 203 -14.85 7.30 5.51
CA GLN A 203 -14.87 8.66 6.07
C GLN A 203 -16.17 9.34 5.78
#